data_1a7c7cce3b6e750eee99d4b46b27b235
#
_entry.id   1a7c7cce3b6e750eee99d4b46b27b235
#
_cell.length_a   1.000
_cell.length_b   1.000
_cell.length_c   1.000
_cell.angle_alpha   90.00
_cell.angle_beta   90.00
_cell.angle_gamma   90.00
#
_symmetry.space_group_name_H-M   'P 1'
#
loop_
_entity.id
_entity.type
_entity.pdbx_description
1 polymer ?
#
loop_
_entity_poly.entity_id
_entity_poly.type
_entity_poly.pdbx_seq_one_letter_code
_entity_poly.pdbx_strand_id
1 'polypeptide(L)'
;GSVFVGGAVVQWLRDGLGAIRHSSEVQALAESVPDSGGVMVVPAFTGLGAPYWKPDARGSITGLTRGSTVAHIARAALESIAFQSAALLQAMGRDLAQAGLAPVQELRVDGGACVNNLLMQFQADLLGLDVVRPEVTETTALGAAYLAGLSTGVYANTDELSALWRTERRFSPQRLPDYAAEQMALWEHAVRKTVL
;
A
#
# COMPACT_ATOMS: atom_id res chain seq x y z
N GLY A 1 -0.06 -11.75 7.94
CA GLY A 1 -0.25 -11.91 6.50
C GLY A 1 0.61 -10.94 5.72
N SER A 2 0.76 -11.16 4.42
CA SER A 2 1.50 -10.26 3.55
C SER A 2 0.80 -10.15 2.19
N VAL A 3 0.97 -9.01 1.53
CA VAL A 3 0.65 -8.83 0.12
C VAL A 3 1.85 -9.32 -0.71
N PHE A 4 1.58 -9.97 -1.86
CA PHE A 4 2.66 -10.51 -2.69
C PHE A 4 3.27 -9.45 -3.61
N VAL A 5 2.47 -8.48 -4.04
CA VAL A 5 2.89 -7.44 -4.97
C VAL A 5 2.53 -6.07 -4.38
N GLY A 6 3.52 -5.42 -3.78
CA GLY A 6 3.47 -4.01 -3.37
C GLY A 6 4.14 -3.12 -4.40
N GLY A 7 5.25 -2.47 -4.05
CA GLY A 7 6.03 -1.60 -4.95
C GLY A 7 6.49 -2.26 -6.27
N ALA A 8 6.49 -3.59 -6.35
CA ALA A 8 6.79 -4.32 -7.58
C ALA A 8 5.82 -3.98 -8.74
N VAL A 9 4.59 -3.51 -8.47
CA VAL A 9 3.68 -3.05 -9.53
C VAL A 9 4.22 -1.80 -10.24
N VAL A 10 4.96 -0.93 -9.52
CA VAL A 10 5.61 0.24 -10.10
C VAL A 10 6.81 -0.18 -10.98
N GLN A 11 7.56 -1.20 -10.53
CA GLN A 11 8.62 -1.79 -11.36
C GLN A 11 8.04 -2.38 -12.65
N TRP A 12 6.90 -3.06 -12.57
CA TRP A 12 6.21 -3.59 -13.74
C TRP A 12 5.73 -2.48 -14.71
N LEU A 13 5.25 -1.34 -14.22
CA LEU A 13 4.93 -0.19 -15.05
C LEU A 13 6.14 0.31 -15.82
N ARG A 14 7.34 0.26 -15.21
CA ARG A 14 8.60 0.64 -15.82
C ARG A 14 9.09 -0.43 -16.81
N ASP A 15 9.27 -1.66 -16.34
CA ASP A 15 10.01 -2.70 -17.05
C ASP A 15 9.11 -3.52 -17.99
N GLY A 16 7.83 -3.70 -17.63
CA GLY A 16 6.87 -4.49 -18.39
C GLY A 16 6.06 -3.65 -19.40
N LEU A 17 5.58 -2.48 -18.98
CA LEU A 17 4.77 -1.62 -19.85
C LEU A 17 5.55 -0.47 -20.49
N GLY A 18 6.73 -0.12 -19.99
CA GLY A 18 7.47 1.05 -20.45
C GLY A 18 6.73 2.38 -20.22
N ALA A 19 5.83 2.40 -19.25
CA ALA A 19 4.98 3.56 -18.93
C ALA A 19 5.76 4.72 -18.30
N ILE A 20 6.85 4.40 -17.62
CA ILE A 20 7.78 5.31 -16.94
C ILE A 20 9.22 4.82 -17.16
N ARG A 21 10.19 5.71 -17.06
CA ARG A 21 11.63 5.37 -17.15
C ARG A 21 12.22 5.10 -15.76
N HIS A 22 11.77 5.85 -14.76
CA HIS A 22 12.19 5.74 -13.35
C HIS A 22 10.97 5.62 -12.45
N SER A 23 11.06 4.83 -11.37
CA SER A 23 9.95 4.63 -10.44
C SER A 23 9.49 5.93 -9.78
N SER A 24 10.36 6.94 -9.66
CA SER A 24 10.02 8.27 -9.13
C SER A 24 9.04 9.06 -10.01
N GLU A 25 8.90 8.71 -11.28
CA GLU A 25 8.00 9.40 -12.22
C GLU A 25 6.53 8.96 -12.04
N VAL A 26 6.28 7.84 -11.37
CA VAL A 26 4.93 7.27 -11.27
C VAL A 26 3.94 8.20 -10.57
N GLN A 27 4.38 8.98 -9.57
CA GLN A 27 3.51 9.91 -8.87
C GLN A 27 3.04 11.01 -9.81
N ALA A 28 3.94 11.68 -10.51
CA ALA A 28 3.61 12.75 -11.45
C ALA A 28 2.70 12.24 -12.58
N LEU A 29 2.94 11.03 -13.09
CA LEU A 29 2.08 10.41 -14.10
C LEU A 29 0.68 10.14 -13.54
N ALA A 30 0.56 9.59 -12.35
CA ALA A 30 -0.72 9.29 -11.72
C ALA A 30 -1.50 10.55 -11.31
N GLU A 31 -0.81 11.62 -10.95
CA GLU A 31 -1.40 12.93 -10.60
C GLU A 31 -1.85 13.72 -11.84
N SER A 32 -1.43 13.34 -13.06
CA SER A 32 -1.88 13.97 -14.29
C SER A 32 -3.36 13.68 -14.62
N VAL A 33 -4.00 12.78 -13.90
CA VAL A 33 -5.44 12.48 -13.96
C VAL A 33 -6.07 12.63 -12.58
N PRO A 34 -7.35 13.01 -12.49
CA PRO A 34 -8.01 13.25 -11.20
C PRO A 34 -8.20 11.97 -10.37
N ASP A 35 -8.41 10.84 -11.03
CA ASP A 35 -8.63 9.52 -10.45
C ASP A 35 -8.25 8.42 -11.46
N SER A 36 -8.49 7.15 -11.13
CA SER A 36 -8.20 6.02 -12.04
C SER A 36 -9.20 5.87 -13.20
N GLY A 37 -10.21 6.75 -13.32
CA GLY A 37 -11.23 6.69 -14.38
C GLY A 37 -12.04 5.39 -14.39
N GLY A 38 -12.18 4.75 -13.23
CA GLY A 38 -12.82 3.44 -13.08
C GLY A 38 -11.92 2.25 -13.46
N VAL A 39 -10.67 2.51 -13.82
CA VAL A 39 -9.69 1.44 -14.05
C VAL A 39 -9.28 0.83 -12.71
N MET A 40 -9.27 -0.49 -12.64
CA MET A 40 -8.77 -1.28 -11.51
C MET A 40 -7.65 -2.20 -11.98
N VAL A 41 -6.54 -2.19 -11.25
CA VAL A 41 -5.41 -3.10 -11.45
C VAL A 41 -5.36 -4.06 -10.27
N VAL A 42 -5.48 -5.36 -10.53
CA VAL A 42 -5.24 -6.40 -9.53
C VAL A 42 -3.89 -7.04 -9.85
N PRO A 43 -2.80 -6.70 -9.11
CA PRO A 43 -1.45 -7.08 -9.49
C PRO A 43 -1.09 -8.50 -9.00
N ALA A 44 -1.90 -9.49 -9.33
CA ALA A 44 -1.70 -10.88 -8.95
C ALA A 44 -0.60 -11.55 -9.81
N PHE A 45 0.57 -10.93 -9.94
CA PHE A 45 1.64 -11.43 -10.84
C PHE A 45 2.18 -12.79 -10.40
N THR A 46 2.15 -13.06 -9.10
CA THR A 46 2.55 -14.33 -8.48
C THR A 46 1.42 -14.93 -7.62
N GLY A 47 0.19 -14.63 -7.98
CA GLY A 47 -0.98 -14.96 -7.20
C GLY A 47 -1.37 -13.85 -6.22
N LEU A 48 -2.44 -14.09 -5.46
CA LEU A 48 -2.91 -13.21 -4.38
C LEU A 48 -2.62 -13.85 -3.02
N GLY A 49 -1.93 -13.10 -2.15
CA GLY A 49 -1.68 -13.47 -0.78
C GLY A 49 -2.88 -13.23 0.13
N ALA A 50 -2.62 -12.93 1.39
CA ALA A 50 -3.66 -12.59 2.36
C ALA A 50 -4.47 -11.36 1.93
N PRO A 51 -5.78 -11.32 2.19
CA PRO A 51 -6.61 -12.37 2.79
C PRO A 51 -7.17 -13.39 1.79
N TYR A 52 -6.87 -13.27 0.50
CA TYR A 52 -7.53 -14.01 -0.59
C TYR A 52 -7.02 -15.44 -0.76
N TRP A 53 -5.70 -15.66 -0.60
CA TRP A 53 -5.03 -16.97 -0.72
C TRP A 53 -5.34 -17.68 -2.04
N LYS A 54 -5.13 -16.97 -3.17
CA LYS A 54 -5.32 -17.48 -4.54
C LYS A 54 -3.98 -17.53 -5.29
N PRO A 55 -3.19 -18.60 -5.11
CA PRO A 55 -1.86 -18.71 -5.72
C PRO A 55 -1.89 -18.79 -7.25
N ASP A 56 -3.00 -19.28 -7.80
CA ASP A 56 -3.16 -19.45 -9.26
C ASP A 56 -3.72 -18.19 -9.96
N ALA A 57 -4.15 -17.17 -9.21
CA ALA A 57 -4.59 -15.91 -9.79
C ALA A 57 -3.47 -15.26 -10.61
N ARG A 58 -3.84 -14.56 -11.67
CA ARG A 58 -2.92 -13.76 -12.48
C ARG A 58 -3.42 -12.33 -12.56
N GLY A 59 -2.48 -11.39 -12.73
CA GLY A 59 -2.80 -9.96 -12.74
C GLY A 59 -3.83 -9.60 -13.81
N SER A 60 -4.72 -8.65 -13.48
CA SER A 60 -5.75 -8.17 -14.39
C SER A 60 -5.85 -6.65 -14.36
N ILE A 61 -6.29 -6.09 -15.49
CA ILE A 61 -6.71 -4.68 -15.60
C ILE A 61 -8.15 -4.70 -16.06
N THR A 62 -9.03 -4.07 -15.31
CA THR A 62 -10.47 -4.00 -15.60
C THR A 62 -10.94 -2.55 -15.63
N GLY A 63 -12.16 -2.31 -16.16
CA GLY A 63 -12.75 -0.96 -16.19
C GLY A 63 -12.21 -0.06 -17.29
N LEU A 64 -11.47 -0.59 -18.29
CA LEU A 64 -10.98 0.21 -19.41
C LEU A 64 -12.12 0.72 -20.27
N THR A 65 -12.02 1.99 -20.64
CA THR A 65 -12.90 2.65 -21.61
C THR A 65 -12.04 3.28 -22.74
N ARG A 66 -12.67 3.82 -23.75
CA ARG A 66 -11.96 4.56 -24.82
C ARG A 66 -11.17 5.77 -24.27
N GLY A 67 -11.61 6.33 -23.13
CA GLY A 67 -10.94 7.47 -22.49
C GLY A 67 -9.78 7.08 -21.56
N SER A 68 -9.59 5.78 -21.29
CA SER A 68 -8.53 5.32 -20.40
C SER A 68 -7.15 5.53 -21.06
N THR A 69 -6.23 6.10 -20.27
CA THR A 69 -4.85 6.37 -20.69
C THR A 69 -3.86 5.62 -19.79
N VAL A 70 -2.58 5.65 -20.15
CA VAL A 70 -1.50 5.09 -19.32
C VAL A 70 -1.47 5.74 -17.92
N ALA A 71 -1.83 7.02 -17.81
CA ALA A 71 -1.93 7.71 -16.51
C ALA A 71 -3.01 7.09 -15.58
N HIS A 72 -4.16 6.72 -16.13
CA HIS A 72 -5.21 6.02 -15.37
C HIS A 72 -4.73 4.63 -14.92
N ILE A 73 -4.00 3.91 -15.76
CA ILE A 73 -3.40 2.61 -15.39
C ILE A 73 -2.34 2.80 -14.29
N ALA A 74 -1.48 3.81 -14.41
CA ALA A 74 -0.47 4.12 -13.39
C ALA A 74 -1.12 4.51 -12.05
N ARG A 75 -2.21 5.29 -12.10
CA ARG A 75 -3.00 5.65 -10.93
C ARG A 75 -3.61 4.41 -10.27
N ALA A 76 -4.29 3.57 -11.03
CA ALA A 76 -4.88 2.33 -10.55
C ALA A 76 -3.84 1.36 -10.00
N ALA A 77 -2.64 1.31 -10.58
CA ALA A 77 -1.54 0.49 -10.09
C ALA A 77 -1.03 0.97 -8.72
N LEU A 78 -0.89 2.28 -8.49
CA LEU A 78 -0.58 2.82 -7.17
C LEU A 78 -1.69 2.52 -6.16
N GLU A 79 -2.94 2.77 -6.53
CA GLU A 79 -4.11 2.53 -5.68
C GLU A 79 -4.23 1.04 -5.30
N SER A 80 -3.79 0.12 -6.17
CA SER A 80 -3.81 -1.32 -5.90
C SER A 80 -2.98 -1.72 -4.69
N ILE A 81 -1.91 -0.99 -4.37
CA ILE A 81 -1.09 -1.23 -3.18
C ILE A 81 -1.91 -0.92 -1.91
N ALA A 82 -2.62 0.21 -1.92
CA ALA A 82 -3.48 0.61 -0.80
C ALA A 82 -4.68 -0.33 -0.64
N PHE A 83 -5.30 -0.77 -1.73
CA PHE A 83 -6.40 -1.74 -1.68
C PHE A 83 -6.00 -3.07 -1.05
N GLN A 84 -4.86 -3.62 -1.44
CA GLN A 84 -4.33 -4.84 -0.83
C GLN A 84 -4.03 -4.66 0.66
N SER A 85 -3.42 -3.52 1.02
CA SER A 85 -3.15 -3.18 2.42
C SER A 85 -4.44 -3.05 3.22
N ALA A 86 -5.47 -2.41 2.65
CA ALA A 86 -6.77 -2.25 3.31
C ALA A 86 -7.47 -3.60 3.51
N ALA A 87 -7.50 -4.46 2.50
CA ALA A 87 -8.08 -5.80 2.61
C ALA A 87 -7.40 -6.62 3.72
N LEU A 88 -6.06 -6.54 3.80
CA LEU A 88 -5.28 -7.21 4.83
C LEU A 88 -5.59 -6.65 6.22
N LEU A 89 -5.58 -5.32 6.40
CA LEU A 89 -5.86 -4.68 7.68
C LEU A 89 -7.30 -4.90 8.15
N GLN A 90 -8.27 -4.95 7.23
CA GLN A 90 -9.64 -5.33 7.56
C GLN A 90 -9.74 -6.77 8.07
N ALA A 91 -8.98 -7.70 7.49
CA ALA A 91 -8.91 -9.07 7.99
C ALA A 91 -8.28 -9.12 9.39
N MET A 92 -7.15 -8.43 9.59
CA MET A 92 -6.50 -8.31 10.92
C MET A 92 -7.43 -7.65 11.94
N GLY A 93 -8.20 -6.63 11.55
CA GLY A 93 -9.17 -5.96 12.42
C GLY A 93 -10.28 -6.91 12.91
N ARG A 94 -10.75 -7.80 12.03
CA ARG A 94 -11.72 -8.86 12.43
C ARG A 94 -11.10 -9.83 13.44
N ASP A 95 -9.85 -10.24 13.22
CA ASP A 95 -9.15 -11.15 14.13
C ASP A 95 -8.92 -10.49 15.51
N LEU A 96 -8.50 -9.20 15.52
CA LEU A 96 -8.36 -8.43 16.76
C LEU A 96 -9.68 -8.32 17.53
N ALA A 97 -10.78 -8.02 16.83
CA ALA A 97 -12.10 -7.92 17.45
C ALA A 97 -12.56 -9.27 18.05
N GLN A 98 -12.32 -10.38 17.34
CA GLN A 98 -12.61 -11.72 17.85
C GLN A 98 -11.78 -12.09 19.08
N ALA A 99 -10.53 -11.61 19.13
CA ALA A 99 -9.64 -11.80 20.28
C ALA A 99 -9.90 -10.82 21.45
N GLY A 100 -10.84 -9.88 21.31
CA GLY A 100 -11.12 -8.85 22.32
C GLY A 100 -9.99 -7.83 22.48
N LEU A 101 -9.15 -7.68 21.46
CA LEU A 101 -8.02 -6.74 21.43
C LEU A 101 -8.42 -5.38 20.85
N ALA A 102 -7.67 -4.34 21.22
CA ALA A 102 -7.90 -2.99 20.72
C ALA A 102 -7.68 -2.91 19.19
N PRO A 103 -8.46 -2.09 18.46
CA PRO A 103 -8.27 -1.88 17.04
C PRO A 103 -6.95 -1.15 16.76
N VAL A 104 -6.44 -1.31 15.52
CA VAL A 104 -5.30 -0.55 15.01
C VAL A 104 -5.63 0.94 15.04
N GLN A 105 -4.75 1.76 15.59
CA GLN A 105 -4.95 3.22 15.73
C GLN A 105 -4.24 4.02 14.65
N GLU A 106 -3.10 3.57 14.19
CA GLU A 106 -2.32 4.20 13.12
C GLU A 106 -1.57 3.13 12.30
N LEU A 107 -1.24 3.45 11.06
CA LEU A 107 -0.40 2.62 10.20
C LEU A 107 0.95 3.30 10.01
N ARG A 108 2.01 2.67 10.49
CA ARG A 108 3.39 3.08 10.20
C ARG A 108 3.85 2.40 8.93
N VAL A 109 4.44 3.19 8.02
CA VAL A 109 4.85 2.74 6.69
C VAL A 109 6.35 2.92 6.49
N ASP A 110 6.95 2.05 5.67
CA ASP A 110 8.36 2.12 5.30
C ASP A 110 8.60 1.61 3.86
N GLY A 111 9.86 1.59 3.47
CA GLY A 111 10.30 1.15 2.15
C GLY A 111 10.04 2.14 1.03
N GLY A 112 10.53 1.83 -0.16
CA GLY A 112 10.55 2.76 -1.30
C GLY A 112 9.17 3.25 -1.77
N ALA A 113 8.09 2.47 -1.55
CA ALA A 113 6.75 2.89 -1.97
C ALA A 113 6.17 4.00 -1.08
N CYS A 114 6.58 4.09 0.18
CA CYS A 114 6.02 5.05 1.14
C CYS A 114 6.41 6.51 0.85
N VAL A 115 7.41 6.76 0.00
CA VAL A 115 7.79 8.11 -0.42
C VAL A 115 6.73 8.76 -1.33
N ASN A 116 5.83 7.97 -1.92
CA ASN A 116 4.76 8.44 -2.78
C ASN A 116 3.61 9.04 -1.96
N ASN A 117 3.47 10.37 -2.00
CA ASN A 117 2.46 11.10 -1.21
C ASN A 117 1.02 10.78 -1.65
N LEU A 118 0.82 10.57 -2.96
CA LEU A 118 -0.49 10.22 -3.51
C LEU A 118 -0.97 8.87 -2.96
N LEU A 119 -0.08 7.87 -2.97
CA LEU A 119 -0.35 6.55 -2.40
C LEU A 119 -0.64 6.64 -0.90
N MET A 120 0.18 7.37 -0.14
CA MET A 120 0.00 7.49 1.31
C MET A 120 -1.31 8.17 1.69
N GLN A 121 -1.70 9.23 0.98
CA GLN A 121 -2.97 9.89 1.22
C GLN A 121 -4.16 8.99 0.86
N PHE A 122 -4.11 8.34 -0.30
CA PHE A 122 -5.15 7.39 -0.71
C PHE A 122 -5.28 6.23 0.29
N GLN A 123 -4.15 5.74 0.82
CA GLN A 123 -4.16 4.69 1.84
C GLN A 123 -4.79 5.16 3.16
N ALA A 124 -4.51 6.41 3.61
CA ALA A 124 -5.16 6.98 4.78
C ALA A 124 -6.67 7.13 4.57
N ASP A 125 -7.09 7.64 3.41
CA ASP A 125 -8.50 7.81 3.05
C ASP A 125 -9.25 6.47 3.01
N LEU A 126 -8.60 5.44 2.50
CA LEU A 126 -9.21 4.10 2.36
C LEU A 126 -9.30 3.35 3.69
N LEU A 127 -8.34 3.55 4.58
CA LEU A 127 -8.27 2.90 5.89
C LEU A 127 -9.08 3.62 6.97
N GLY A 128 -9.35 4.90 6.80
CA GLY A 128 -9.90 5.76 7.86
C GLY A 128 -8.97 5.91 9.05
N LEU A 129 -7.66 5.73 8.85
CA LEU A 129 -6.60 5.77 9.86
C LEU A 129 -5.47 6.69 9.42
N ASP A 130 -4.77 7.27 10.40
CA ASP A 130 -3.52 7.97 10.11
C ASP A 130 -2.46 7.02 9.56
N VAL A 131 -1.85 7.43 8.44
CA VAL A 131 -0.65 6.79 7.89
C VAL A 131 0.55 7.63 8.24
N VAL A 132 1.53 7.04 8.91
CA VAL A 132 2.68 7.76 9.47
C VAL A 132 3.97 7.28 8.82
N ARG A 133 4.64 8.19 8.12
CA ARG A 133 5.92 7.95 7.47
C ARG A 133 7.06 8.46 8.34
N PRO A 134 8.09 7.62 8.62
CA PRO A 134 9.29 8.04 9.35
C PRO A 134 10.23 8.85 8.47
N GLU A 135 11.17 9.58 9.11
CA GLU A 135 12.28 10.25 8.42
C GLU A 135 13.19 9.24 7.70
N VAL A 136 13.45 8.10 8.33
CA VAL A 136 14.24 7.01 7.74
C VAL A 136 13.27 5.96 7.21
N THR A 137 13.20 5.84 5.89
CA THR A 137 12.27 4.91 5.22
C THR A 137 12.86 3.51 5.01
N GLU A 138 14.18 3.33 5.15
CA GLU A 138 14.85 2.03 5.06
C GLU A 138 14.92 1.36 6.45
N THR A 139 13.76 1.07 7.05
CA THR A 139 13.67 0.60 8.44
C THR A 139 14.18 -0.83 8.62
N THR A 140 14.21 -1.65 7.57
CA THR A 140 14.76 -3.01 7.64
C THR A 140 16.27 -2.97 7.91
N ALA A 141 17.01 -2.15 7.16
CA ALA A 141 18.47 -1.97 7.38
C ALA A 141 18.74 -1.31 8.72
N LEU A 142 17.95 -0.29 9.07
CA LEU A 142 18.06 0.40 10.37
C LEU A 142 17.80 -0.55 11.53
N GLY A 143 16.79 -1.43 11.43
CA GLY A 143 16.48 -2.43 12.45
C GLY A 143 17.62 -3.43 12.66
N ALA A 144 18.26 -3.89 11.59
CA ALA A 144 19.44 -4.74 11.69
C ALA A 144 20.60 -4.03 12.40
N ALA A 145 20.84 -2.74 12.08
CA ALA A 145 21.84 -1.93 12.76
C ALA A 145 21.53 -1.71 14.25
N TYR A 146 20.25 -1.50 14.59
CA TYR A 146 19.81 -1.37 15.97
C TYR A 146 20.02 -2.66 16.78
N LEU A 147 19.70 -3.82 16.21
CA LEU A 147 19.94 -5.11 16.87
C LEU A 147 21.44 -5.35 17.12
N ALA A 148 22.30 -5.00 16.17
CA ALA A 148 23.75 -5.06 16.35
C ALA A 148 24.21 -4.10 17.45
N GLY A 149 23.67 -2.88 17.47
CA GLY A 149 23.97 -1.87 18.49
C GLY A 149 23.57 -2.29 19.90
N LEU A 150 22.42 -2.93 20.06
CA LEU A 150 21.99 -3.52 21.33
C LEU A 150 22.93 -4.63 21.77
N SER A 151 23.30 -5.52 20.85
CA SER A 151 24.21 -6.64 21.15
C SER A 151 25.62 -6.19 21.57
N THR A 152 26.09 -5.07 21.04
CA THR A 152 27.43 -4.52 21.32
C THR A 152 27.45 -3.47 22.44
N GLY A 153 26.29 -3.15 23.02
CA GLY A 153 26.16 -2.16 24.09
C GLY A 153 26.23 -0.70 23.62
N VAL A 154 26.09 -0.43 22.32
CA VAL A 154 25.94 0.94 21.77
C VAL A 154 24.63 1.55 22.23
N TYR A 155 23.58 0.76 22.30
CA TYR A 155 22.28 1.12 22.86
C TYR A 155 21.99 0.29 24.09
N ALA A 156 21.43 0.92 25.14
CA ALA A 156 21.18 0.25 26.40
C ALA A 156 19.95 -0.68 26.33
N ASN A 157 18.92 -0.28 25.61
CA ASN A 157 17.65 -1.03 25.54
C ASN A 157 16.79 -0.55 24.35
N THR A 158 15.63 -1.20 24.16
CA THR A 158 14.66 -0.88 23.11
C THR A 158 13.95 0.45 23.30
N ASP A 159 13.86 0.97 24.54
CA ASP A 159 13.21 2.27 24.82
C ASP A 159 14.06 3.42 24.28
N GLU A 160 15.39 3.30 24.40
CA GLU A 160 16.34 4.24 23.77
C GLU A 160 16.14 4.26 22.24
N LEU A 161 16.03 3.09 21.62
CA LEU A 161 15.78 2.99 20.17
C LEU A 161 14.43 3.58 19.78
N SER A 162 13.40 3.33 20.57
CA SER A 162 12.07 3.87 20.33
C SER A 162 12.05 5.39 20.38
N ALA A 163 12.88 6.00 21.23
CA ALA A 163 13.04 7.45 21.34
C ALA A 163 13.75 8.08 20.11
N LEU A 164 14.46 7.28 19.31
CA LEU A 164 15.12 7.74 18.09
C LEU A 164 14.17 7.84 16.90
N TRP A 165 13.01 7.17 16.98
CA TRP A 165 12.03 7.20 15.90
C TRP A 165 11.47 8.61 15.70
N ARG A 166 11.48 9.12 14.46
CA ARG A 166 10.99 10.44 14.10
C ARG A 166 9.98 10.33 12.97
N THR A 167 8.87 11.07 13.10
CA THR A 167 7.87 11.22 12.04
C THR A 167 8.35 12.30 11.05
N GLU A 168 8.45 11.94 9.78
CA GLU A 168 8.62 12.93 8.71
C GLU A 168 7.25 13.51 8.34
N ARG A 169 6.24 12.64 8.13
CA ARG A 169 4.92 13.09 7.72
C ARG A 169 3.79 12.17 8.21
N ARG A 170 2.68 12.79 8.56
CA ARG A 170 1.40 12.14 8.88
C ARG A 170 0.37 12.48 7.81
N PHE A 171 -0.31 11.46 7.30
CA PHE A 171 -1.41 11.56 6.35
C PHE A 171 -2.68 11.16 7.07
N SER A 172 -3.56 12.11 7.33
CA SER A 172 -4.85 11.84 7.97
C SER A 172 -5.94 11.67 6.90
N PRO A 173 -6.98 10.88 7.17
CA PRO A 173 -8.10 10.70 6.26
C PRO A 173 -8.76 12.02 5.88
N GLN A 174 -9.00 12.23 4.58
CA GLN A 174 -9.66 13.41 4.01
C GLN A 174 -11.02 13.07 3.38
N ARG A 175 -11.37 11.78 3.32
CA ARG A 175 -12.62 11.28 2.75
C ARG A 175 -13.52 10.71 3.84
N LEU A 176 -14.82 10.75 3.58
CA LEU A 176 -15.81 10.14 4.46
C LEU A 176 -15.74 8.60 4.39
N PRO A 177 -16.20 7.89 5.43
CA PRO A 177 -16.17 6.41 5.47
C PRO A 177 -16.90 5.74 4.30
N ASP A 178 -17.98 6.34 3.79
CA ASP A 178 -18.74 5.81 2.65
C ASP A 178 -17.87 5.72 1.38
N TYR A 179 -16.99 6.70 1.15
CA TYR A 179 -16.03 6.64 0.05
C TYR A 179 -15.15 5.39 0.12
N ALA A 180 -14.59 5.10 1.29
CA ALA A 180 -13.75 3.91 1.49
C ALA A 180 -14.53 2.61 1.23
N ALA A 181 -15.78 2.53 1.70
CA ALA A 181 -16.64 1.37 1.49
C ALA A 181 -16.94 1.15 -0.01
N GLU A 182 -17.25 2.22 -0.74
CA GLU A 182 -17.49 2.17 -2.19
C GLU A 182 -16.24 1.70 -2.95
N GLN A 183 -15.07 2.29 -2.64
CA GLN A 183 -13.81 1.92 -3.29
C GLN A 183 -13.44 0.46 -3.01
N MET A 184 -13.59 0.00 -1.77
CA MET A 184 -13.35 -1.41 -1.43
C MET A 184 -14.33 -2.37 -2.11
N ALA A 185 -15.59 -1.98 -2.30
CA ALA A 185 -16.54 -2.80 -3.05
C ALA A 185 -16.15 -2.97 -4.53
N LEU A 186 -15.64 -1.90 -5.16
CA LEU A 186 -15.10 -1.96 -6.54
C LEU A 186 -13.85 -2.84 -6.61
N TRP A 187 -12.94 -2.71 -5.64
CA TRP A 187 -11.77 -3.57 -5.52
C TRP A 187 -12.14 -5.04 -5.39
N GLU A 188 -13.02 -5.38 -4.47
CA GLU A 188 -13.48 -6.77 -4.27
C GLU A 188 -14.16 -7.33 -5.52
N HIS A 189 -14.88 -6.49 -6.28
CA HIS A 189 -15.45 -6.91 -7.56
C HIS A 189 -14.35 -7.22 -8.58
N ALA A 190 -13.30 -6.40 -8.68
CA ALA A 190 -12.16 -6.64 -9.56
C ALA A 190 -11.40 -7.91 -9.17
N VAL A 191 -11.18 -8.13 -7.87
CA VAL A 191 -10.56 -9.36 -7.37
C VAL A 191 -11.38 -10.59 -7.75
N ARG A 192 -12.70 -10.57 -7.56
CA ARG A 192 -13.57 -11.69 -7.97
C ARG A 192 -13.45 -12.02 -9.46
N LYS A 193 -13.35 -11.02 -10.34
CA LYS A 193 -13.12 -11.25 -11.78
C LYS A 193 -11.75 -11.83 -12.09
N THR A 194 -10.77 -11.53 -11.26
CA THR A 194 -9.39 -11.96 -11.44
C THR A 194 -9.17 -13.43 -11.03
N VAL A 195 -9.99 -13.95 -10.11
CA VAL A 195 -9.85 -15.30 -9.54
C VAL A 195 -10.81 -16.32 -10.14
N LEU A 196 -11.61 -15.93 -11.14
CA LEU A 196 -12.46 -16.83 -11.93
C LEU A 196 -11.61 -17.59 -12.93
#